data_a9a51242a2a4a9c82b89b87ae8d4d0f0
#
_entry.id   a9a51242a2a4a9c82b89b87ae8d4d0f0
#
_cell.length_a   1.000
_cell.length_b   1.000
_cell.length_c   1.000
_cell.angle_alpha   90.00
_cell.angle_beta   90.00
_cell.angle_gamma   90.00
#
_symmetry.space_group_name_H-M   'P 1'
#
loop_
_entity.id
_entity.type
_entity.pdbx_description
1 polymer ?
#
loop_
_entity_poly.entity_id
_entity_poly.type
_entity_poly.pdbx_seq_one_letter_code
_entity_poly.pdbx_strand_id
1 'polypeptide(L)'
;MDLIVTWLFPLADDTPGALLTFYGPMFVLWTLAAFRATRRSGRFLSGVTTGMLVAFATFCVFDLLVILRVNLFLGELTGRADWQNMMGRFQASGFDSLRTFVNVNYLKGAPFKIAVASAIGALMGVVGGFVAGRSSPLPFAF
;
A
#
# COMPACT_ATOMS: atom_id res chain seq x y z
N MET A 1 1.61 11.06 3.44
CA MET A 1 2.43 10.38 4.47
C MET A 1 3.80 10.00 3.92
N ASP A 2 3.90 9.53 2.70
CA ASP A 2 5.16 9.22 2.03
C ASP A 2 6.15 10.40 2.00
N LEU A 3 5.69 11.62 1.68
CA LEU A 3 6.51 12.84 1.69
C LEU A 3 7.08 13.19 3.08
N ILE A 4 6.34 12.96 4.15
CA ILE A 4 6.76 13.32 5.52
C ILE A 4 7.68 12.24 6.08
N VAL A 5 7.33 10.96 5.90
CA VAL A 5 8.11 9.84 6.46
C VAL A 5 9.43 9.66 5.73
N THR A 6 9.46 9.72 4.40
CA THR A 6 10.71 9.65 3.62
C THR A 6 11.57 10.90 3.76
N TRP A 7 11.01 12.04 4.13
CA TRP A 7 11.76 13.27 4.36
C TRP A 7 12.42 13.30 5.75
N LEU A 8 11.73 12.78 6.77
CA LEU A 8 12.22 12.73 8.16
C LEU A 8 13.13 11.52 8.44
N PHE A 9 12.90 10.41 7.74
CA PHE A 9 13.66 9.17 7.93
C PHE A 9 13.95 8.53 6.56
N PRO A 10 15.06 8.89 5.92
CA PRO A 10 15.52 8.21 4.71
C PRO A 10 16.05 6.83 5.10
N LEU A 11 15.15 5.91 5.43
CA LEU A 11 15.48 4.51 5.63
C LEU A 11 15.79 3.92 4.25
N ALA A 12 16.86 3.13 4.16
CA ALA A 12 17.15 2.38 2.96
C ALA A 12 15.92 1.54 2.59
N ASP A 13 15.54 1.58 1.30
CA ASP A 13 14.47 0.72 0.78
C ASP A 13 14.72 -0.72 1.19
N ASP A 14 13.64 -1.46 1.46
CA ASP A 14 13.63 -2.89 1.78
C ASP A 14 14.08 -3.30 3.19
N THR A 15 14.25 -2.38 4.14
CA THR A 15 14.43 -2.79 5.53
C THR A 15 13.08 -3.13 6.19
N PRO A 16 13.01 -4.16 7.06
CA PRO A 16 11.76 -4.50 7.78
C PRO A 16 11.18 -3.31 8.56
N GLY A 17 12.05 -2.44 9.10
CA GLY A 17 11.63 -1.23 9.81
C GLY A 17 10.97 -0.21 8.88
N ALA A 18 11.51 0.01 7.66
CA ALA A 18 10.92 0.88 6.67
C ALA A 18 9.55 0.37 6.22
N LEU A 19 9.44 -0.93 5.95
CA LEU A 19 8.19 -1.58 5.57
C LEU A 19 7.13 -1.44 6.67
N LEU A 20 7.46 -1.71 7.92
CA LEU A 20 6.52 -1.57 9.04
C LEU A 20 6.09 -0.13 9.27
N THR A 21 7.02 0.83 9.18
CA THR A 21 6.71 2.26 9.36
C THR A 21 5.76 2.75 8.27
N PHE A 22 5.95 2.27 7.04
CA PHE A 22 5.18 2.70 5.89
C PHE A 22 3.81 1.97 5.80
N TYR A 23 3.82 0.65 5.87
CA TYR A 23 2.61 -0.17 5.70
C TYR A 23 1.82 -0.41 6.98
N GLY A 24 2.46 -0.33 8.15
CA GLY A 24 1.81 -0.56 9.44
C GLY A 24 0.55 0.30 9.66
N PRO A 25 0.60 1.62 9.47
CA PRO A 25 -0.59 2.46 9.55
C PRO A 25 -1.71 2.08 8.57
N MET A 26 -1.35 1.63 7.35
CA MET A 26 -2.32 1.18 6.36
C MET A 26 -3.05 -0.09 6.84
N PHE A 27 -2.32 -1.06 7.39
CA PHE A 27 -2.92 -2.29 7.92
C PHE A 27 -3.90 -2.01 9.06
N VAL A 28 -3.55 -1.08 9.96
CA VAL A 28 -4.46 -0.63 11.03
C VAL A 28 -5.73 -0.02 10.44
N LEU A 29 -5.61 0.88 9.46
CA LEU A 29 -6.76 1.51 8.81
C LEU A 29 -7.65 0.50 8.09
N TRP A 30 -7.08 -0.47 7.37
CA TRP A 30 -7.84 -1.53 6.69
C TRP A 30 -8.58 -2.40 7.68
N THR A 31 -7.93 -2.78 8.80
CA THR A 31 -8.54 -3.56 9.89
C THR A 31 -9.68 -2.79 10.54
N LEU A 32 -9.50 -1.49 10.82
CA LEU A 32 -10.55 -0.65 11.41
C LEU A 32 -11.75 -0.45 10.46
N ALA A 33 -11.50 -0.28 9.16
CA ALA A 33 -12.57 -0.18 8.17
C ALA A 33 -13.39 -1.47 8.13
N ALA A 34 -12.72 -2.61 8.08
CA ALA A 34 -13.34 -3.94 8.11
C ALA A 34 -14.14 -4.19 9.40
N PHE A 35 -13.57 -3.87 10.55
CA PHE A 35 -14.23 -3.94 11.85
C PHE A 35 -15.56 -3.15 11.86
N ARG A 36 -15.49 -1.89 11.39
CA ARG A 36 -16.69 -1.03 11.32
C ARG A 36 -17.75 -1.59 10.36
N ALA A 37 -17.33 -2.10 9.21
CA ALA A 37 -18.23 -2.69 8.22
C ALA A 37 -18.93 -3.94 8.78
N THR A 38 -18.19 -4.82 9.44
CA THR A 38 -18.75 -6.01 10.11
C THR A 38 -19.74 -5.62 11.20
N ARG A 39 -19.38 -4.67 12.06
CA ARG A 39 -20.28 -4.21 13.13
C ARG A 39 -21.58 -3.58 12.63
N ARG A 40 -21.51 -2.84 11.52
CA ARG A 40 -22.70 -2.20 10.92
C ARG A 40 -23.63 -3.18 10.21
N SER A 41 -23.05 -4.16 9.52
CA SER A 41 -23.82 -5.11 8.71
C SER A 41 -24.23 -6.37 9.44
N GLY A 42 -23.59 -6.69 10.57
CA GLY A 42 -23.72 -7.97 11.25
C GLY A 42 -23.14 -9.17 10.47
N ARG A 43 -22.48 -8.92 9.33
CA ARG A 43 -21.98 -9.97 8.41
C ARG A 43 -20.46 -9.96 8.36
N PHE A 44 -19.85 -11.11 8.66
CA PHE A 44 -18.39 -11.29 8.60
C PHE A 44 -17.79 -10.98 7.22
N LEU A 45 -18.44 -11.48 6.16
CA LEU A 45 -17.98 -11.24 4.77
C LEU A 45 -17.93 -9.75 4.40
N SER A 46 -18.78 -8.93 5.01
CA SER A 46 -18.72 -7.48 4.79
C SER A 46 -17.40 -6.86 5.26
N GLY A 47 -16.81 -7.39 6.34
CA GLY A 47 -15.48 -6.99 6.79
C GLY A 47 -14.39 -7.39 5.81
N VAL A 48 -14.42 -8.65 5.34
CA VAL A 48 -13.43 -9.16 4.38
C VAL A 48 -13.45 -8.36 3.06
N THR A 49 -14.64 -8.17 2.48
CA THR A 49 -14.79 -7.41 1.24
C THR A 49 -14.40 -5.93 1.42
N THR A 50 -14.74 -5.32 2.55
CA THR A 50 -14.35 -3.94 2.85
C THR A 50 -12.84 -3.81 3.00
N GLY A 51 -12.18 -4.71 3.74
CA GLY A 51 -10.71 -4.71 3.87
C GLY A 51 -10.02 -4.82 2.52
N MET A 52 -10.47 -5.75 1.67
CA MET A 52 -9.97 -5.94 0.31
C MET A 52 -10.15 -4.68 -0.56
N LEU A 53 -11.35 -4.09 -0.57
CA LEU A 53 -11.65 -2.91 -1.40
C LEU A 53 -10.90 -1.67 -0.93
N VAL A 54 -10.76 -1.47 0.37
CA VAL A 54 -10.00 -0.34 0.92
C VAL A 54 -8.52 -0.47 0.56
N ALA A 55 -7.95 -1.67 0.67
CA ALA A 55 -6.57 -1.93 0.27
C ALA A 55 -6.35 -1.71 -1.23
N PHE A 56 -7.26 -2.22 -2.07
CA PHE A 56 -7.27 -1.98 -3.52
C PHE A 56 -7.24 -0.48 -3.84
N ALA A 57 -8.20 0.27 -3.30
CA ALA A 57 -8.29 1.71 -3.52
C ALA A 57 -7.06 2.46 -3.01
N THR A 58 -6.54 2.08 -1.84
CA THR A 58 -5.32 2.66 -1.26
C THR A 58 -4.13 2.51 -2.20
N PHE A 59 -3.92 1.32 -2.77
CA PHE A 59 -2.79 1.07 -3.66
C PHE A 59 -2.98 1.69 -5.04
N CYS A 60 -4.19 1.77 -5.57
CA CYS A 60 -4.45 2.53 -6.80
C CYS A 60 -4.08 4.02 -6.63
N VAL A 61 -4.49 4.64 -5.52
CA VAL A 61 -4.14 6.03 -5.22
C VAL A 61 -2.63 6.17 -4.97
N PHE A 62 -2.03 5.23 -4.26
CA PHE A 62 -0.60 5.22 -3.99
C PHE A 62 0.24 5.15 -5.27
N ASP A 63 -0.03 4.19 -6.16
CA ASP A 63 0.69 4.05 -7.42
C ASP A 63 0.51 5.29 -8.32
N LEU A 64 -0.70 5.88 -8.34
CA LEU A 64 -0.95 7.14 -9.05
C LEU A 64 -0.11 8.29 -8.49
N LEU A 65 -0.06 8.43 -7.17
CA LEU A 65 0.74 9.47 -6.51
C LEU A 65 2.23 9.29 -6.74
N VAL A 66 2.73 8.05 -6.75
CA VAL A 66 4.14 7.75 -7.07
C VAL A 66 4.48 8.16 -8.51
N ILE A 67 3.64 7.79 -9.47
CA ILE A 67 3.83 8.17 -10.88
C ILE A 67 3.81 9.70 -11.02
N LEU A 68 2.87 10.37 -10.37
CA LEU A 68 2.75 11.83 -10.39
C LEU A 68 4.03 12.48 -9.80
N ARG A 69 4.48 12.00 -8.63
CA ARG A 69 5.70 12.47 -7.95
C ARG A 69 6.93 12.33 -8.85
N VAL A 70 7.10 11.17 -9.48
CA VAL A 70 8.22 10.93 -10.41
C VAL A 70 8.19 11.91 -11.57
N ASN A 71 7.04 12.18 -12.13
CA ASN A 71 6.93 13.07 -13.28
C ASN A 71 7.12 14.56 -12.93
N LEU A 72 6.82 14.96 -11.70
CA LEU A 72 6.95 16.33 -11.23
C LEU A 72 8.34 16.63 -10.63
N PHE A 73 8.93 15.68 -9.90
CA PHE A 73 10.11 15.91 -9.05
C PHE A 73 11.29 14.97 -9.37
N LEU A 74 11.40 14.47 -10.60
CA LEU A 74 12.41 13.50 -10.98
C LEU A 74 13.85 13.99 -10.67
N GLY A 75 14.15 15.27 -10.91
CA GLY A 75 15.46 15.82 -10.63
C GLY A 75 15.86 15.79 -9.16
N GLU A 76 14.91 15.99 -8.26
CA GLU A 76 15.15 15.92 -6.81
C GLU A 76 15.30 14.48 -6.31
N LEU A 77 14.59 13.55 -6.96
CA LEU A 77 14.60 12.14 -6.58
C LEU A 77 15.94 11.46 -6.91
N THR A 78 16.59 11.82 -8.01
CA THR A 78 17.83 11.19 -8.47
C THR A 78 19.00 11.33 -7.51
N GLY A 79 19.02 12.38 -6.69
CA GLY A 79 20.05 12.61 -5.66
C GLY A 79 19.82 11.89 -4.33
N ARG A 80 18.71 11.19 -4.16
CA ARG A 80 18.32 10.59 -2.89
C ARG A 80 18.90 9.19 -2.70
N ALA A 81 19.27 8.85 -1.46
CA ALA A 81 19.82 7.55 -1.11
C ALA A 81 18.85 6.39 -1.39
N ASP A 82 17.56 6.61 -1.17
CA ASP A 82 16.49 5.64 -1.44
C ASP A 82 16.26 5.36 -2.95
N TRP A 83 16.88 6.14 -3.83
CA TRP A 83 16.78 5.99 -5.29
C TRP A 83 18.01 5.35 -5.94
N GLN A 84 19.07 5.06 -5.19
CA GLN A 84 20.31 4.49 -5.74
C GLN A 84 20.06 3.15 -6.45
N ASN A 85 19.24 2.28 -5.88
CA ASN A 85 18.84 1.02 -6.51
C ASN A 85 18.10 1.24 -7.85
N MET A 86 17.19 2.22 -7.90
CA MET A 86 16.46 2.54 -9.12
C MET A 86 17.41 3.08 -10.20
N MET A 87 18.39 3.91 -9.83
CA MET A 87 19.41 4.44 -10.74
C MET A 87 20.30 3.33 -11.29
N GLY A 88 20.77 2.39 -10.44
CA GLY A 88 21.55 1.24 -10.90
C GLY A 88 20.78 0.35 -11.88
N ARG A 89 19.51 0.11 -11.62
CA ARG A 89 18.62 -0.64 -12.53
C ARG A 89 18.38 0.11 -13.85
N PHE A 90 18.24 1.42 -13.82
CA PHE A 90 18.12 2.24 -15.02
C PHE A 90 19.37 2.13 -15.89
N GLN A 91 20.57 2.29 -15.31
CA GLN A 91 21.83 2.17 -16.04
C GLN A 91 22.01 0.81 -16.72
N ALA A 92 21.52 -0.26 -16.07
CA ALA A 92 21.57 -1.62 -16.61
C ALA A 92 20.45 -1.93 -17.62
N SER A 93 19.44 -1.06 -17.75
CA SER A 93 18.20 -1.38 -18.50
C SER A 93 18.24 -1.10 -19.99
N GLY A 94 19.20 -0.27 -20.46
CA GLY A 94 19.27 0.18 -21.84
C GLY A 94 18.21 1.21 -22.27
N PHE A 95 17.45 1.77 -21.32
CA PHE A 95 16.52 2.87 -21.62
C PHE A 95 17.25 4.20 -21.78
N ASP A 96 16.88 4.99 -22.78
CA ASP A 96 17.45 6.32 -23.02
C ASP A 96 16.94 7.40 -22.03
N SER A 97 15.78 7.16 -21.41
CA SER A 97 15.14 8.12 -20.52
C SER A 97 14.81 7.49 -19.16
N LEU A 98 15.35 8.04 -18.10
CA LEU A 98 15.04 7.64 -16.73
C LEU A 98 13.54 7.77 -16.42
N ARG A 99 12.90 8.85 -16.89
CA ARG A 99 11.45 9.05 -16.70
C ARG A 99 10.63 7.93 -17.34
N THR A 100 10.97 7.58 -18.58
CA THR A 100 10.30 6.48 -19.29
C THR A 100 10.52 5.14 -18.58
N PHE A 101 11.76 4.85 -18.18
CA PHE A 101 12.12 3.64 -17.45
C PHE A 101 11.30 3.51 -16.16
N VAL A 102 11.27 4.56 -15.35
CA VAL A 102 10.57 4.54 -14.06
C VAL A 102 9.06 4.37 -14.24
N ASN A 103 8.44 5.14 -15.15
CA ASN A 103 7.02 5.01 -15.43
C ASN A 103 6.64 3.60 -15.91
N VAL A 104 7.41 3.04 -16.85
CA VAL A 104 7.17 1.67 -17.34
C VAL A 104 7.34 0.65 -16.22
N ASN A 105 8.36 0.80 -15.36
CA ASN A 105 8.62 -0.11 -14.25
C ASN A 105 7.48 -0.08 -13.21
N TYR A 106 6.99 1.11 -12.84
CA TYR A 106 5.85 1.24 -11.94
C TYR A 106 4.56 0.70 -12.54
N LEU A 107 4.23 1.05 -13.78
CA LEU A 107 3.03 0.57 -14.46
C LEU A 107 3.02 -0.96 -14.62
N LYS A 108 4.16 -1.56 -14.96
CA LYS A 108 4.27 -3.02 -15.05
C LYS A 108 4.12 -3.72 -13.70
N GLY A 109 4.62 -3.09 -12.63
CA GLY A 109 4.55 -3.63 -11.27
C GLY A 109 3.20 -3.39 -10.58
N ALA A 110 2.44 -2.38 -10.98
CA ALA A 110 1.21 -1.96 -10.32
C ALA A 110 0.16 -3.08 -10.17
N PRO A 111 -0.19 -3.88 -11.22
CA PRO A 111 -1.18 -4.93 -11.09
C PRO A 111 -0.82 -5.97 -10.03
N PHE A 112 0.45 -6.37 -9.98
CA PHE A 112 0.93 -7.32 -8.99
C PHE A 112 0.84 -6.75 -7.57
N LYS A 113 1.31 -5.51 -7.36
CA LYS A 113 1.25 -4.83 -6.06
C LYS A 113 -0.19 -4.67 -5.58
N ILE A 114 -1.09 -4.25 -6.46
CA ILE A 114 -2.52 -4.08 -6.15
C ILE A 114 -3.15 -5.43 -5.78
N ALA A 115 -2.84 -6.51 -6.50
CA ALA A 115 -3.36 -7.84 -6.20
C ALA A 115 -2.87 -8.32 -4.81
N VAL A 116 -1.57 -8.19 -4.52
CA VAL A 116 -1.00 -8.54 -3.21
C VAL A 116 -1.60 -7.69 -2.10
N ALA A 117 -1.71 -6.37 -2.30
CA ALA A 117 -2.33 -5.48 -1.32
C ALA A 117 -3.79 -5.85 -1.05
N SER A 118 -4.56 -6.18 -2.08
CA SER A 118 -5.94 -6.62 -1.95
C SER A 118 -6.07 -7.92 -1.15
N ALA A 119 -5.16 -8.88 -1.39
CA ALA A 119 -5.11 -10.13 -0.62
C ALA A 119 -4.79 -9.86 0.86
N ILE A 120 -3.80 -9.01 1.15
CA ILE A 120 -3.47 -8.60 2.52
C ILE A 120 -4.66 -7.84 3.14
N GLY A 121 -5.31 -6.96 2.39
CA GLY A 121 -6.53 -6.26 2.83
C GLY A 121 -7.66 -7.21 3.21
N ALA A 122 -7.85 -8.30 2.45
CA ALA A 122 -8.80 -9.35 2.80
C ALA A 122 -8.42 -10.05 4.12
N LEU A 123 -7.13 -10.34 4.34
CA LEU A 123 -6.64 -10.90 5.61
C LEU A 123 -6.86 -9.94 6.79
N MET A 124 -6.58 -8.65 6.60
CA MET A 124 -6.89 -7.62 7.61
C MET A 124 -8.42 -7.52 7.84
N GLY A 125 -9.20 -7.76 6.79
CA GLY A 125 -10.65 -7.88 6.84
C GLY A 125 -11.13 -9.04 7.71
N VAL A 126 -10.47 -10.20 7.61
CA VAL A 126 -10.71 -11.36 8.49
C VAL A 126 -10.44 -10.99 9.95
N VAL A 127 -9.29 -10.35 10.22
CA VAL A 127 -8.94 -9.93 11.59
C VAL A 127 -9.97 -8.94 12.14
N GLY A 128 -10.30 -7.89 11.39
CA GLY A 128 -11.27 -6.88 11.79
C GLY A 128 -12.68 -7.47 12.01
N GLY A 129 -13.09 -8.39 11.13
CA GLY A 129 -14.36 -9.11 11.25
C GLY A 129 -14.42 -9.99 12.48
N PHE A 130 -13.33 -10.71 12.77
CA PHE A 130 -13.24 -11.59 13.94
C PHE A 130 -13.28 -10.80 15.26
N VAL A 131 -12.55 -9.69 15.34
CA VAL A 131 -12.58 -8.80 16.52
C VAL A 131 -13.97 -8.20 16.69
N ALA A 132 -14.62 -7.78 15.60
CA ALA A 132 -15.99 -7.26 15.65
C ALA A 132 -16.97 -8.30 16.21
N GLY A 133 -16.80 -9.57 15.84
CA GLY A 133 -17.60 -10.68 16.30
C GLY A 133 -17.53 -10.92 17.80
N ARG A 134 -16.34 -10.88 18.32
CA ARG A 134 -16.12 -11.05 19.76
C ARG A 134 -16.65 -9.89 20.62
N SER A 135 -16.76 -8.72 20.01
CA SER A 135 -17.21 -7.50 20.69
C SER A 135 -18.73 -7.27 20.59
N SER A 136 -19.46 -8.15 19.91
CA SER A 136 -20.91 -8.04 19.73
C SER A 136 -21.64 -9.03 20.64
N PRO A 137 -22.63 -8.58 21.42
CA PRO A 137 -23.47 -9.49 22.22
C PRO A 137 -24.50 -10.26 21.37
N LEU A 138 -24.60 -9.98 20.05
CA LEU A 138 -25.57 -10.62 19.16
C LEU A 138 -24.92 -11.75 18.35
N PRO A 139 -25.58 -12.91 18.16
CA PRO A 139 -25.08 -13.97 17.29
C PRO A 139 -25.05 -13.50 15.82
N PHE A 140 -23.93 -13.81 15.13
CA PHE A 140 -23.80 -13.53 13.70
C PHE A 140 -24.75 -14.41 12.89
N ALA A 141 -25.45 -13.82 11.91
CA ALA A 141 -25.98 -14.56 10.79
C ALA A 141 -24.84 -14.75 9.77
N PHE A 142 -24.51 -16.01 9.47
CA PHE A 142 -23.58 -16.37 8.41
C PHE A 142 -24.25 -16.26 7.04
#